data_5424b4f3e7030a246c70bd3762ac4947
#
_entry.id   5424b4f3e7030a246c70bd3762ac4947
#
_cell.length_a   1.000
_cell.length_b   1.000
_cell.length_c   1.000
_cell.angle_alpha   90.00
_cell.angle_beta   90.00
_cell.angle_gamma   90.00
#
_symmetry.space_group_name_H-M   'P 1'
#
loop_
_entity.id
_entity.type
_entity.pdbx_description
1 polymer ?
#
loop_
_entity_poly.entity_id
_entity_poly.type
_entity_poly.pdbx_seq_one_letter_code
_entity_poly.pdbx_strand_id
1 'polypeptide(L)'
;MSNEERLKRQAVATIGFIIAFVAVLILIYNFYLFSKRDKEKLSNIKYGTKSSVVLFNIDYDGYGQLKDGVLETQINNVEGNRYDCYVYLINEKGELLTDRYPMEPGNSVSTMQLNNKYTEGEKVKLVYLVNAKGLHSEIKCDYNIQVIESEDKNEQ
;
A
#
# COMPACT_ATOMS: atom_id res chain seq x y z
N MET A 1 -24.38 48.94 -36.44
CA MET A 1 -23.42 47.85 -36.45
C MET A 1 -23.41 47.25 -37.83
N SER A 2 -22.29 47.30 -38.55
CA SER A 2 -22.23 46.82 -39.92
C SER A 2 -22.24 45.27 -39.95
N ASN A 3 -22.71 44.69 -41.06
CA ASN A 3 -22.73 43.24 -41.22
C ASN A 3 -21.34 42.61 -41.06
N GLU A 4 -20.30 43.35 -41.42
CA GLU A 4 -18.89 42.91 -41.23
C GLU A 4 -18.49 42.78 -39.76
N GLU A 5 -18.88 43.73 -38.92
CA GLU A 5 -18.58 43.67 -37.47
C GLU A 5 -19.28 42.47 -36.80
N ARG A 6 -20.48 42.14 -37.26
CA ARG A 6 -21.24 41.00 -36.76
C ARG A 6 -20.62 39.67 -37.16
N LEU A 7 -20.14 39.55 -38.40
CA LEU A 7 -19.40 38.39 -38.89
C LEU A 7 -18.05 38.20 -38.17
N LYS A 8 -17.30 39.28 -37.96
CA LYS A 8 -16.04 39.22 -37.20
C LYS A 8 -16.26 38.73 -35.75
N ARG A 9 -17.27 39.24 -35.06
CA ARG A 9 -17.60 38.82 -33.70
C ARG A 9 -18.04 37.35 -33.65
N GLN A 10 -18.83 36.88 -34.61
CA GLN A 10 -19.20 35.49 -34.71
C GLN A 10 -17.99 34.58 -34.94
N ALA A 11 -17.08 34.97 -35.84
CA ALA A 11 -15.87 34.20 -36.13
C ALA A 11 -14.97 34.11 -34.90
N VAL A 12 -14.76 35.18 -34.15
CA VAL A 12 -13.97 35.19 -32.91
C VAL A 12 -14.60 34.31 -31.84
N ALA A 13 -15.93 34.37 -31.67
CA ALA A 13 -16.64 33.55 -30.73
C ALA A 13 -16.56 32.02 -31.07
N THR A 14 -16.66 31.70 -32.36
CA THR A 14 -16.51 30.33 -32.85
C THR A 14 -15.13 29.76 -32.61
N ILE A 15 -14.10 30.58 -32.94
CA ILE A 15 -12.69 30.18 -32.70
C ILE A 15 -12.44 29.97 -31.19
N GLY A 16 -12.92 30.89 -30.35
CA GLY A 16 -12.81 30.77 -28.91
C GLY A 16 -13.47 29.47 -28.38
N PHE A 17 -14.64 29.12 -28.90
CA PHE A 17 -15.33 27.89 -28.53
C PHE A 17 -14.56 26.64 -28.94
N ILE A 18 -13.98 26.62 -30.14
CA ILE A 18 -13.16 25.50 -30.65
C ILE A 18 -11.92 25.32 -29.77
N ILE A 19 -11.23 26.40 -29.41
CA ILE A 19 -10.05 26.34 -28.55
C ILE A 19 -10.40 25.78 -27.16
N ALA A 20 -11.50 26.26 -26.56
CA ALA A 20 -11.97 25.77 -25.27
C ALA A 20 -12.33 24.27 -25.32
N PHE A 21 -13.02 23.85 -26.38
CA PHE A 21 -13.39 22.46 -26.58
C PHE A 21 -12.17 21.54 -26.72
N VAL A 22 -11.16 21.95 -27.50
CA VAL A 22 -9.91 21.20 -27.65
C VAL A 22 -9.15 21.11 -26.32
N ALA A 23 -9.11 22.20 -25.53
CA ALA A 23 -8.50 22.18 -24.21
C ALA A 23 -9.17 21.17 -23.25
N VAL A 24 -10.50 21.10 -23.27
CA VAL A 24 -11.25 20.13 -22.46
C VAL A 24 -10.96 18.69 -22.90
N LEU A 25 -10.86 18.43 -24.21
CA LEU A 25 -10.50 17.10 -24.72
C LEU A 25 -9.09 16.68 -24.27
N ILE A 26 -8.14 17.61 -24.30
CA ILE A 26 -6.75 17.36 -23.83
C ILE A 26 -6.76 17.03 -22.33
N LEU A 27 -7.53 17.73 -21.53
CA LEU A 27 -7.65 17.44 -20.09
C LEU A 27 -8.26 16.05 -19.83
N ILE A 28 -9.34 15.70 -20.54
CA ILE A 28 -9.98 14.38 -20.43
C ILE A 28 -8.99 13.28 -20.85
N TYR A 29 -8.27 13.49 -21.96
CA TYR A 29 -7.27 12.54 -22.45
C TYR A 29 -6.12 12.33 -21.45
N ASN A 30 -5.58 13.42 -20.89
CA ASN A 30 -4.54 13.33 -19.85
C ASN A 30 -5.05 12.63 -18.59
N PHE A 31 -6.28 12.91 -18.16
CA PHE A 31 -6.90 12.22 -17.03
C PHE A 31 -7.10 10.73 -17.30
N TYR A 32 -7.53 10.37 -18.52
CA TYR A 32 -7.65 8.98 -18.95
C TYR A 32 -6.29 8.25 -18.95
N LEU A 33 -5.24 8.88 -19.50
CA LEU A 33 -3.88 8.32 -19.49
C LEU A 33 -3.35 8.15 -18.08
N PHE A 34 -3.60 9.11 -17.20
CA PHE A 34 -3.20 9.02 -15.79
C PHE A 34 -3.91 7.86 -15.09
N SER A 35 -5.22 7.73 -15.27
CA SER A 35 -6.02 6.64 -14.73
C SER A 35 -5.61 5.26 -15.27
N LYS A 36 -5.28 5.18 -16.56
CA LYS A 36 -4.81 3.95 -17.20
C LYS A 36 -3.43 3.54 -16.66
N ARG A 37 -2.51 4.50 -16.51
CA ARG A 37 -1.16 4.28 -15.98
C ARG A 37 -1.21 3.74 -14.55
N ASP A 38 -2.11 4.25 -13.72
CA ASP A 38 -2.31 3.76 -12.36
C ASP A 38 -2.88 2.33 -12.34
N LYS A 39 -3.79 2.00 -13.25
CA LYS A 39 -4.35 0.64 -13.39
C LYS A 39 -3.32 -0.38 -13.88
N GLU A 40 -2.50 -0.03 -14.87
CA GLU A 40 -1.44 -0.91 -15.39
C GLU A 40 -0.36 -1.16 -14.32
N LYS A 41 -0.04 -0.15 -13.53
CA LYS A 41 0.90 -0.28 -12.42
C LYS A 41 0.37 -1.19 -11.32
N LEU A 42 -0.93 -1.14 -11.02
CA LEU A 42 -1.58 -2.00 -10.03
C LEU A 42 -1.76 -3.45 -10.52
N SER A 43 -2.00 -3.66 -11.82
CA SER A 43 -2.13 -5.01 -12.39
C SER A 43 -0.80 -5.78 -12.43
N ASN A 44 0.33 -5.07 -12.35
CA ASN A 44 1.67 -5.66 -12.30
C ASN A 44 2.14 -6.07 -10.90
N ILE A 45 1.32 -5.85 -9.86
CA ILE A 45 1.54 -6.42 -8.54
C ILE A 45 1.20 -7.90 -8.61
N LYS A 46 2.10 -8.69 -9.21
CA LYS A 46 1.99 -10.15 -9.21
C LYS A 46 2.59 -10.70 -7.92
N TYR A 47 1.75 -11.40 -7.18
CA TYR A 47 2.14 -12.17 -6.02
C TYR A 47 3.31 -13.12 -6.35
N GLY A 48 4.40 -13.01 -5.60
CA GLY A 48 5.32 -14.12 -5.37
C GLY A 48 6.34 -14.46 -6.45
N THR A 49 6.60 -13.62 -7.43
CA THR A 49 7.77 -13.74 -8.29
C THR A 49 8.43 -12.38 -8.48
N LYS A 50 9.76 -12.34 -8.51
CA LYS A 50 10.69 -11.21 -8.68
C LYS A 50 10.27 -10.10 -9.68
N SER A 51 9.04 -9.66 -9.62
CA SER A 51 8.59 -8.47 -10.31
C SER A 51 8.66 -7.37 -9.28
N SER A 52 9.60 -6.48 -9.47
CA SER A 52 9.72 -5.24 -8.71
C SER A 52 8.33 -4.64 -8.53
N VAL A 53 7.82 -4.68 -7.32
CA VAL A 53 6.66 -3.91 -6.90
C VAL A 53 7.14 -2.46 -6.89
N VAL A 54 7.19 -1.86 -8.07
CA VAL A 54 7.71 -0.50 -8.30
C VAL A 54 6.91 0.56 -7.52
N LEU A 55 5.86 0.15 -6.80
CA LEU A 55 4.91 1.05 -6.17
C LEU A 55 4.79 0.92 -4.66
N PHE A 56 5.29 -0.15 -4.07
CA PHE A 56 5.26 -0.38 -2.64
C PHE A 56 6.57 -1.03 -2.19
N ASN A 57 7.36 -0.26 -1.47
CA ASN A 57 8.61 -0.74 -0.89
C ASN A 57 8.31 -1.40 0.46
N ILE A 58 8.83 -2.61 0.63
CA ILE A 58 8.75 -3.38 1.86
C ILE A 58 10.06 -3.19 2.60
N ASP A 59 9.95 -2.80 3.86
CA ASP A 59 11.07 -2.69 4.77
C ASP A 59 10.68 -3.29 6.12
N TYR A 60 11.32 -4.38 6.49
CA TYR A 60 11.07 -5.11 7.74
C TYR A 60 12.25 -5.98 8.11
N ASP A 61 12.45 -6.17 9.38
CA ASP A 61 13.32 -7.23 9.89
C ASP A 61 12.65 -8.57 9.63
N GLY A 62 13.37 -9.53 9.09
CA GLY A 62 12.86 -10.86 8.76
C GLY A 62 12.44 -11.69 9.98
N TYR A 63 12.52 -11.12 11.18
CA TYR A 63 12.18 -11.77 12.45
C TYR A 63 11.64 -10.78 13.47
N GLY A 64 11.01 -11.34 14.52
CA GLY A 64 10.62 -10.62 15.73
C GLY A 64 10.89 -11.45 16.98
N GLN A 65 11.02 -10.78 18.11
CA GLN A 65 11.28 -11.36 19.42
C GLN A 65 9.99 -11.42 20.23
N LEU A 66 9.57 -12.63 20.58
CA LEU A 66 8.37 -12.84 21.37
C LEU A 66 8.70 -12.96 22.85
N LYS A 67 8.13 -12.05 23.64
CA LYS A 67 8.23 -12.06 25.10
C LYS A 67 6.85 -11.78 25.69
N ASP A 68 6.39 -12.62 26.61
CA ASP A 68 5.12 -12.45 27.34
C ASP A 68 3.90 -12.19 26.41
N GLY A 69 3.87 -12.84 25.25
CA GLY A 69 2.79 -12.68 24.24
C GLY A 69 2.90 -11.43 23.36
N VAL A 70 3.87 -10.57 23.64
CA VAL A 70 4.17 -9.38 22.84
C VAL A 70 5.34 -9.67 21.92
N LEU A 71 5.15 -9.47 20.63
CA LEU A 71 6.17 -9.58 19.60
C LEU A 71 6.82 -8.22 19.38
N GLU A 72 8.08 -8.07 19.71
CA GLU A 72 8.92 -6.93 19.34
C GLU A 72 9.40 -7.13 17.89
N THR A 73 9.22 -6.13 17.06
CA THR A 73 9.47 -6.21 15.62
C THR A 73 9.84 -4.84 15.05
N GLN A 74 10.33 -4.79 13.83
CA GLN A 74 10.54 -3.57 13.07
C GLN A 74 9.93 -3.76 11.69
N ILE A 75 8.76 -3.18 11.48
CA ILE A 75 8.01 -3.25 10.22
C ILE A 75 7.67 -1.83 9.80
N ASN A 76 8.07 -1.43 8.58
CA ASN A 76 7.94 -0.06 8.12
C ASN A 76 7.06 0.02 6.85
N ASN A 77 6.21 1.02 6.80
CA ASN A 77 5.67 1.52 5.55
C ASN A 77 6.54 2.70 5.11
N VAL A 78 7.45 2.44 4.17
CA VAL A 78 8.47 3.41 3.75
C VAL A 78 7.84 4.74 3.32
N GLU A 79 8.40 5.87 3.74
CA GLU A 79 7.88 7.22 3.44
C GLU A 79 7.65 7.47 1.94
N GLY A 80 8.46 6.85 1.07
CA GLY A 80 8.30 6.92 -0.38
C GLY A 80 7.12 6.13 -0.96
N ASN A 81 6.42 5.33 -0.16
CA ASN A 81 5.20 4.66 -0.58
C ASN A 81 4.06 5.67 -0.76
N ARG A 82 3.11 5.34 -1.64
CA ARG A 82 1.96 6.22 -1.94
C ARG A 82 0.65 5.76 -1.30
N TYR A 83 0.69 4.61 -0.63
CA TYR A 83 -0.51 3.94 -0.16
C TYR A 83 -0.37 3.51 1.29
N ASP A 84 -1.47 3.62 1.99
CA ASP A 84 -1.63 3.02 3.30
C ASP A 84 -1.67 1.51 3.16
N CYS A 85 -1.28 0.82 4.21
CA CYS A 85 -1.41 -0.62 4.31
C CYS A 85 -1.87 -1.03 5.70
N TYR A 86 -2.32 -2.28 5.79
CA TYR A 86 -2.40 -2.99 7.06
C TYR A 86 -1.31 -4.04 7.09
N VAL A 87 -0.68 -4.22 8.23
CA VAL A 87 0.24 -5.33 8.47
C VAL A 87 -0.31 -6.27 9.54
N TYR A 88 -0.08 -7.54 9.34
CA TYR A 88 -0.51 -8.60 10.27
C TYR A 88 0.26 -9.88 9.99
N LEU A 89 0.25 -10.80 10.94
CA LEU A 89 0.86 -12.12 10.81
C LEU A 89 -0.21 -13.19 10.60
N ILE A 90 0.13 -14.17 9.77
CA ILE A 90 -0.68 -15.38 9.54
C ILE A 90 0.19 -16.63 9.64
N ASN A 91 -0.41 -17.74 10.01
CA ASN A 91 0.22 -19.06 9.92
C ASN A 91 0.09 -19.67 8.51
N GLU A 92 0.64 -20.89 8.31
CA GLU A 92 0.55 -21.61 7.04
C GLU A 92 -0.88 -21.90 6.58
N LYS A 93 -1.83 -21.98 7.51
CA LYS A 93 -3.26 -22.20 7.22
C LYS A 93 -3.98 -20.90 6.81
N GLY A 94 -3.31 -19.75 6.88
CA GLY A 94 -3.89 -18.45 6.62
C GLY A 94 -4.70 -17.87 7.79
N GLU A 95 -4.58 -18.44 9.00
CA GLU A 95 -5.24 -17.90 10.18
C GLU A 95 -4.47 -16.72 10.73
N LEU A 96 -5.19 -15.67 11.16
CA LEU A 96 -4.60 -14.50 11.78
C LEU A 96 -3.97 -14.83 13.12
N LEU A 97 -2.70 -14.44 13.28
CA LEU A 97 -1.94 -14.56 14.53
C LEU A 97 -1.87 -13.24 15.31
N THR A 98 -2.14 -12.11 14.64
CA THR A 98 -2.20 -10.77 15.25
C THR A 98 -3.44 -10.03 14.76
N ASP A 99 -3.75 -8.91 15.39
CA ASP A 99 -4.64 -7.92 14.81
C ASP A 99 -4.02 -7.29 13.54
N ARG A 100 -4.82 -6.54 12.80
CA ARG A 100 -4.37 -5.78 11.63
C ARG A 100 -3.98 -4.38 12.07
N TYR A 101 -2.72 -4.04 11.92
CA TYR A 101 -2.15 -2.74 12.28
C TYR A 101 -2.16 -1.82 11.08
N PRO A 102 -2.90 -0.69 11.10
CA PRO A 102 -2.90 0.27 10.02
C PRO A 102 -1.59 1.05 9.98
N MET A 103 -1.04 1.27 8.80
CA MET A 103 0.20 2.00 8.58
C MET A 103 0.07 2.96 7.40
N GLU A 104 0.22 4.24 7.67
CA GLU A 104 0.42 5.27 6.65
C GLU A 104 1.89 5.26 6.18
N PRO A 105 2.21 5.81 4.99
CA PRO A 105 3.59 6.01 4.55
C PRO A 105 4.42 6.79 5.60
N GLY A 106 5.61 6.28 5.91
CA GLY A 106 6.48 6.81 6.95
C GLY A 106 6.24 6.26 8.36
N ASN A 107 5.15 5.52 8.59
CA ASN A 107 4.86 4.90 9.89
C ASN A 107 5.50 3.51 10.02
N SER A 108 5.70 3.10 11.28
CA SER A 108 6.23 1.78 11.63
C SER A 108 5.41 1.11 12.72
N VAL A 109 5.51 -0.22 12.77
CA VAL A 109 5.01 -1.05 13.87
C VAL A 109 6.22 -1.68 14.55
N SER A 110 6.40 -1.39 15.83
CA SER A 110 7.49 -1.92 16.67
C SER A 110 7.06 -3.05 17.59
N THR A 111 5.76 -3.19 17.83
CA THR A 111 5.21 -4.25 18.67
C THR A 111 3.89 -4.77 18.13
N MET A 112 3.65 -6.07 18.25
CA MET A 112 2.40 -6.73 17.91
C MET A 112 1.99 -7.68 19.02
N GLN A 113 0.69 -7.74 19.33
CA GLN A 113 0.16 -8.73 20.25
C GLN A 113 -0.16 -10.02 19.48
N LEU A 114 0.46 -11.16 19.89
CA LEU A 114 0.08 -12.46 19.36
C LEU A 114 -1.17 -13.00 20.08
N ASN A 115 -2.01 -13.65 19.31
CA ASN A 115 -3.17 -14.36 19.84
C ASN A 115 -2.82 -15.83 20.17
N ASN A 116 -3.76 -16.54 20.79
CA ASN A 116 -3.57 -17.92 21.27
C ASN A 116 -3.42 -18.97 20.15
N LYS A 117 -3.45 -18.57 18.88
CA LYS A 117 -3.35 -19.48 17.74
C LYS A 117 -1.90 -19.74 17.32
N TYR A 118 -0.97 -18.91 17.79
CA TYR A 118 0.44 -19.10 17.51
C TYR A 118 0.96 -20.34 18.25
N THR A 119 1.68 -21.19 17.53
CA THR A 119 2.42 -22.33 18.08
C THR A 119 3.90 -22.13 17.79
N GLU A 120 4.73 -22.29 18.81
CA GLU A 120 6.18 -22.12 18.66
C GLU A 120 6.74 -23.05 17.58
N GLY A 121 7.60 -22.51 16.73
CA GLY A 121 8.22 -23.23 15.61
C GLY A 121 7.36 -23.35 14.36
N GLU A 122 6.10 -22.85 14.37
CA GLU A 122 5.31 -22.81 13.14
C GLU A 122 5.83 -21.74 12.17
N LYS A 123 5.64 -21.98 10.88
CA LYS A 123 5.97 -21.01 9.83
C LYS A 123 4.96 -19.88 9.81
N VAL A 124 5.48 -18.68 9.87
CA VAL A 124 4.71 -17.44 9.90
C VAL A 124 4.97 -16.62 8.65
N LYS A 125 3.94 -15.94 8.16
CA LYS A 125 4.02 -14.97 7.08
C LYS A 125 3.62 -13.61 7.61
N LEU A 126 4.46 -12.61 7.32
CA LEU A 126 4.08 -11.20 7.43
C LEU A 126 3.30 -10.81 6.18
N VAL A 127 2.14 -10.21 6.36
CA VAL A 127 1.27 -9.77 5.26
C VAL A 127 1.16 -8.25 5.29
N TYR A 128 1.49 -7.62 4.15
CA TYR A 128 1.11 -6.25 3.86
C TYR A 128 -0.14 -6.27 2.99
N LEU A 129 -1.23 -5.77 3.52
CA LEU A 129 -2.47 -5.55 2.77
C LEU A 129 -2.49 -4.09 2.32
N VAL A 130 -2.04 -3.84 1.11
CA VAL A 130 -1.94 -2.49 0.53
C VAL A 130 -3.30 -2.04 0.03
N ASN A 131 -3.72 -0.85 0.47
CA ASN A 131 -5.00 -0.26 0.10
C ASN A 131 -4.79 0.82 -0.98
N ALA A 132 -4.95 0.45 -2.24
CA ALA A 132 -4.73 1.35 -3.35
C ALA A 132 -6.05 1.63 -4.08
N LYS A 133 -6.66 2.81 -3.83
CA LYS A 133 -7.87 3.29 -4.54
C LYS A 133 -9.01 2.26 -4.62
N GLY A 134 -9.28 1.55 -3.52
CA GLY A 134 -10.33 0.54 -3.45
C GLY A 134 -9.94 -0.84 -3.99
N LEU A 135 -8.70 -1.03 -4.38
CA LEU A 135 -8.10 -2.32 -4.67
C LEU A 135 -7.23 -2.74 -3.49
N HIS A 136 -7.42 -3.97 -3.04
CA HIS A 136 -6.61 -4.56 -1.98
C HIS A 136 -5.61 -5.53 -2.60
N SER A 137 -4.33 -5.34 -2.30
CA SER A 137 -3.25 -6.21 -2.73
C SER A 137 -2.51 -6.73 -1.52
N GLU A 138 -2.36 -8.05 -1.41
CA GLU A 138 -1.59 -8.69 -0.35
C GLU A 138 -0.18 -8.99 -0.82
N ILE A 139 0.81 -8.62 -0.03
CA ILE A 139 2.20 -9.01 -0.19
C ILE A 139 2.56 -9.87 1.01
N LYS A 140 3.00 -11.11 0.76
CA LYS A 140 3.34 -12.08 1.81
C LYS A 140 4.84 -12.31 1.84
N CYS A 141 5.42 -12.11 3.02
CA CYS A 141 6.84 -12.28 3.28
C CYS A 141 7.04 -13.38 4.32
N ASP A 142 8.13 -14.13 4.20
CA ASP A 142 8.53 -15.05 5.26
C ASP A 142 8.92 -14.27 6.51
N TYR A 143 8.49 -14.76 7.67
CA TYR A 143 8.75 -14.10 8.93
C TYR A 143 9.07 -15.14 10.01
N ASN A 144 10.07 -14.86 10.83
CA ASN A 144 10.50 -15.76 11.90
C ASN A 144 10.19 -15.16 13.28
N ILE A 145 9.65 -15.96 14.19
CA ILE A 145 9.41 -15.55 15.57
C ILE A 145 10.39 -16.28 16.47
N GLN A 146 11.21 -15.51 17.19
CA GLN A 146 12.15 -15.98 18.18
C GLN A 146 11.54 -15.81 19.57
N VAL A 147 11.29 -16.90 20.27
CA VAL A 147 10.78 -16.85 21.65
C VAL A 147 11.95 -16.58 22.59
N ILE A 148 11.82 -15.54 23.42
CA ILE A 148 12.76 -15.21 24.47
C ILE A 148 12.13 -15.66 25.81
N GLU A 149 12.77 -16.62 26.48
CA GLU A 149 12.37 -16.99 27.83
C GLU A 149 12.59 -15.78 28.75
N SER A 150 11.56 -15.46 29.55
CA SER A 150 11.74 -14.49 30.63
C SER A 150 12.70 -15.10 31.65
N GLU A 151 13.84 -14.47 31.91
CA GLU A 151 14.68 -14.82 33.04
C GLU A 151 13.82 -14.68 34.30
N ASP A 152 13.40 -15.80 34.86
CA ASP A 152 12.83 -15.85 36.21
C ASP A 152 13.87 -15.26 37.17
N LYS A 153 13.62 -14.06 37.65
CA LYS A 153 14.33 -13.50 38.78
C LYS A 153 13.97 -14.29 40.03
N ASN A 154 14.53 -15.48 40.17
CA ASN A 154 14.73 -16.13 41.44
C ASN A 154 15.89 -15.48 42.16
N GLU A 155 15.70 -14.30 42.70
CA GLU A 155 16.51 -13.77 43.79
C GLU A 155 15.69 -13.91 45.07
N GLN A 156 16.10 -14.90 45.86
CA GLN A 156 15.78 -15.05 47.27
C GLN A 156 16.38 -13.94 48.11
#